data_b04ef6102e7073e0f47e6403a249bff1
#
_entry.id   b04ef6102e7073e0f47e6403a249bff1
#
_cell.length_a   1.000
_cell.length_b   1.000
_cell.length_c   1.000
_cell.angle_alpha   90.00
_cell.angle_beta   90.00
_cell.angle_gamma   90.00
#
_symmetry.space_group_name_H-M   'P 1'
#
loop_
_entity.id
_entity.type
_entity.pdbx_description
1 polymer ?
#
loop_
_entity_poly.entity_id
_entity_poly.type
_entity_poly.pdbx_seq_one_letter_code
_entity_poly.pdbx_strand_id
1 'polypeptide(L)'
;MIGYNIAKVHSYAWLNIPIFYYPIPKRPTLIAVSGRNQELTKSFAERFGYKRTYSDWRGLIRDPEVEVVDICTPPNVHSEPAIACCEAGKPMLCEKPLARDAEEAKEMLRAAEKAGVVNMTGFNYRFVPAVSYAKKLIDDGFVGRVLNFRGAYLNVEVGDWGYINPNFPLDWHFRAETAGHGAIGDLGSHIIDLSRYLVGEISSVAGATATFVKERPLVDKPTVKGKVEVEDAAVAAVKFANGALGTIEASWMAPGRKDFLRFEVTGNEGSIRFNLERINELEICSLKDPNDVRGFRDVWTTSKTHPMMEKFWVEQGAGFGWEHSFVNELNHFADCVMSNKPVTPVGASFYDGYRNCLIMDAIVESEKTDRWVTLEG
;
A
#
# COMPACT_ATOMS: atom_id res chain seq x y z
N MET A 1 15.52 -8.02 6.03
CA MET A 1 14.68 -8.07 4.79
C MET A 1 14.27 -9.50 4.51
N ILE A 2 12.99 -9.76 4.31
CA ILE A 2 12.47 -11.07 3.93
C ILE A 2 11.77 -10.92 2.57
N GLY A 3 12.28 -11.57 1.51
CA GLY A 3 11.75 -11.47 0.14
C GLY A 3 12.68 -10.77 -0.86
N TYR A 4 12.26 -10.66 -2.15
CA TYR A 4 13.11 -10.12 -3.22
C TYR A 4 12.45 -9.06 -4.11
N ASN A 5 11.16 -9.18 -4.45
CA ASN A 5 10.55 -8.36 -5.50
C ASN A 5 10.48 -6.90 -5.09
N ILE A 6 9.47 -6.54 -4.32
CA ILE A 6 9.32 -5.19 -3.78
C ILE A 6 10.48 -4.83 -2.84
N ALA A 7 11.13 -5.82 -2.24
CA ALA A 7 12.34 -5.65 -1.44
C ALA A 7 13.47 -4.87 -2.14
N LYS A 8 13.48 -4.80 -3.47
CA LYS A 8 14.45 -3.98 -4.22
C LYS A 8 14.27 -2.51 -3.93
N VAL A 9 13.04 -2.01 -3.98
CA VAL A 9 12.76 -0.60 -3.70
C VAL A 9 12.87 -0.30 -2.21
N HIS A 10 12.52 -1.23 -1.32
CA HIS A 10 12.75 -1.09 0.12
C HIS A 10 14.27 -1.01 0.43
N SER A 11 15.08 -1.88 -0.17
CA SER A 11 16.55 -1.81 -0.01
C SER A 11 17.12 -0.49 -0.54
N TYR A 12 16.63 -0.03 -1.69
CA TYR A 12 16.97 1.30 -2.21
C TYR A 12 16.59 2.40 -1.20
N ALA A 13 15.39 2.34 -0.65
CA ALA A 13 14.89 3.33 0.30
C ALA A 13 15.74 3.37 1.58
N TRP A 14 16.01 2.22 2.20
CA TRP A 14 16.89 2.12 3.37
C TRP A 14 18.28 2.73 3.12
N LEU A 15 18.87 2.50 1.95
CA LEU A 15 20.17 3.04 1.58
C LEU A 15 20.15 4.55 1.34
N ASN A 16 19.00 5.10 0.93
CA ASN A 16 18.88 6.52 0.58
C ASN A 16 18.37 7.41 1.72
N ILE A 17 17.77 6.87 2.78
CA ILE A 17 17.38 7.64 3.98
C ILE A 17 18.52 8.54 4.46
N PRO A 18 19.79 8.04 4.66
CA PRO A 18 20.88 8.89 5.14
C PRO A 18 21.29 10.00 4.19
N ILE A 19 20.89 9.92 2.94
CA ILE A 19 21.22 10.91 1.91
C ILE A 19 20.20 12.05 1.95
N PHE A 20 18.89 11.72 1.94
CA PHE A 20 17.83 12.71 1.91
C PHE A 20 17.57 13.34 3.28
N TYR A 21 17.61 12.57 4.35
CA TYR A 21 17.22 13.00 5.70
C TYR A 21 18.40 13.41 6.60
N TYR A 22 19.56 13.71 5.99
CA TYR A 22 20.75 14.15 6.76
C TYR A 22 20.52 15.49 7.49
N PRO A 23 21.02 15.66 8.76
CA PRO A 23 21.60 14.63 9.61
C PRO A 23 20.54 13.67 10.19
N ILE A 24 20.88 12.38 10.34
CA ILE A 24 20.03 11.37 10.93
C ILE A 24 20.61 10.87 12.25
N PRO A 25 19.76 10.54 13.25
CA PRO A 25 20.23 10.06 14.56
C PRO A 25 21.00 8.75 14.46
N LYS A 26 20.53 7.82 13.64
CA LYS A 26 21.12 6.49 13.45
C LYS A 26 21.03 6.08 11.97
N ARG A 27 22.16 5.69 11.39
CA ARG A 27 22.20 5.25 9.99
C ARG A 27 21.70 3.82 9.85
N PRO A 28 20.69 3.54 9.01
CA PRO A 28 20.28 2.17 8.70
C PRO A 28 21.44 1.35 8.12
N THR A 29 21.51 0.08 8.51
CA THR A 29 22.49 -0.89 8.01
C THR A 29 21.77 -2.14 7.55
N LEU A 30 22.03 -2.57 6.33
CA LEU A 30 21.46 -3.79 5.76
C LEU A 30 22.20 -5.02 6.30
N ILE A 31 21.69 -5.58 7.41
CA ILE A 31 22.35 -6.71 8.12
C ILE A 31 22.10 -8.02 7.40
N ALA A 32 20.84 -8.36 7.13
CA ALA A 32 20.48 -9.69 6.64
C ALA A 32 19.34 -9.65 5.63
N VAL A 33 19.40 -10.57 4.66
CA VAL A 33 18.29 -10.86 3.75
C VAL A 33 18.02 -12.36 3.73
N SER A 34 16.74 -12.72 3.69
CA SER A 34 16.29 -14.11 3.63
C SER A 34 15.41 -14.38 2.42
N GLY A 35 15.62 -15.56 1.82
CA GLY A 35 14.79 -16.05 0.73
C GLY A 35 15.03 -17.51 0.43
N ARG A 36 14.04 -18.18 -0.17
CA ARG A 36 14.06 -19.63 -0.46
C ARG A 36 15.10 -20.03 -1.52
N ASN A 37 15.32 -19.20 -2.51
CA ASN A 37 16.32 -19.45 -3.56
C ASN A 37 17.65 -18.82 -3.15
N GLN A 38 18.64 -19.67 -2.84
CA GLN A 38 19.94 -19.27 -2.31
C GLN A 38 20.77 -18.43 -3.29
N GLU A 39 20.72 -18.74 -4.57
CA GLU A 39 21.45 -17.99 -5.59
C GLU A 39 20.88 -16.57 -5.75
N LEU A 40 19.55 -16.47 -5.84
CA LEU A 40 18.88 -15.16 -5.87
C LEU A 40 19.12 -14.37 -4.60
N THR A 41 19.08 -15.03 -3.42
CA THR A 41 19.34 -14.36 -2.13
C THR A 41 20.75 -13.80 -2.07
N LYS A 42 21.75 -14.59 -2.52
CA LYS A 42 23.15 -14.18 -2.56
C LYS A 42 23.37 -13.01 -3.52
N SER A 43 22.86 -13.13 -4.76
CA SER A 43 22.94 -12.05 -5.75
C SER A 43 22.26 -10.77 -5.26
N PHE A 44 21.11 -10.89 -4.58
CA PHE A 44 20.41 -9.77 -3.97
C PHE A 44 21.24 -9.12 -2.83
N ALA A 45 21.85 -9.93 -1.98
CA ALA A 45 22.72 -9.45 -0.91
C ALA A 45 23.94 -8.70 -1.46
N GLU A 46 24.58 -9.22 -2.49
CA GLU A 46 25.71 -8.58 -3.17
C GLU A 46 25.30 -7.24 -3.80
N ARG A 47 24.14 -7.20 -4.47
CA ARG A 47 23.64 -5.98 -5.11
C ARG A 47 23.40 -4.82 -4.15
N PHE A 48 22.84 -5.09 -2.98
CA PHE A 48 22.44 -4.06 -2.02
C PHE A 48 23.38 -3.92 -0.81
N GLY A 49 24.37 -4.81 -0.68
CA GLY A 49 25.35 -4.74 0.40
C GLY A 49 24.86 -5.32 1.73
N TYR A 50 23.98 -6.34 1.70
CA TYR A 50 23.62 -7.08 2.90
C TYR A 50 24.82 -7.89 3.42
N LYS A 51 25.03 -7.88 4.74
CA LYS A 51 26.17 -8.56 5.36
C LYS A 51 25.99 -10.08 5.40
N ARG A 52 24.74 -10.57 5.50
CA ARG A 52 24.40 -11.99 5.69
C ARG A 52 23.20 -12.40 4.84
N THR A 53 23.16 -13.70 4.53
CA THR A 53 22.02 -14.33 3.86
C THR A 53 21.51 -15.50 4.70
N TYR A 54 20.19 -15.69 4.68
CA TYR A 54 19.52 -16.82 5.34
C TYR A 54 18.61 -17.54 4.36
N SER A 55 18.59 -18.87 4.42
CA SER A 55 17.65 -19.71 3.66
C SER A 55 16.26 -19.76 4.29
N ASP A 56 16.20 -19.48 5.60
CA ASP A 56 14.98 -19.46 6.41
C ASP A 56 14.93 -18.14 7.19
N TRP A 57 13.84 -17.43 7.07
CA TRP A 57 13.57 -16.16 7.75
C TRP A 57 13.64 -16.28 9.29
N ARG A 58 13.45 -17.48 9.84
CA ARG A 58 13.57 -17.72 11.29
C ARG A 58 14.98 -17.48 11.79
N GLY A 59 15.98 -17.81 10.97
CA GLY A 59 17.38 -17.50 11.26
C GLY A 59 17.64 -16.00 11.28
N LEU A 60 17.05 -15.25 10.34
CA LEU A 60 17.17 -13.81 10.29
C LEU A 60 16.51 -13.14 11.51
N ILE A 61 15.32 -13.57 11.93
CA ILE A 61 14.63 -12.99 13.09
C ILE A 61 15.40 -13.25 14.39
N ARG A 62 16.08 -14.41 14.50
CA ARG A 62 16.90 -14.74 15.68
C ARG A 62 18.27 -14.05 15.70
N ASP A 63 18.72 -13.45 14.59
CA ASP A 63 20.00 -12.73 14.55
C ASP A 63 19.94 -11.50 15.47
N PRO A 64 20.81 -11.40 16.49
CA PRO A 64 20.79 -10.29 17.46
C PRO A 64 21.18 -8.93 16.84
N GLU A 65 21.88 -8.91 15.70
CA GLU A 65 22.23 -7.66 15.00
C GLU A 65 21.05 -7.12 14.16
N VAL A 66 20.01 -7.93 13.91
CA VAL A 66 18.79 -7.49 13.22
C VAL A 66 17.86 -6.81 14.23
N GLU A 67 17.80 -5.50 14.21
CA GLU A 67 16.97 -4.70 15.13
C GLU A 67 15.55 -4.49 14.59
N VAL A 68 15.38 -4.51 13.27
CA VAL A 68 14.11 -4.25 12.56
C VAL A 68 13.94 -5.27 11.44
N VAL A 69 12.73 -5.74 11.21
CA VAL A 69 12.42 -6.67 10.12
C VAL A 69 11.49 -6.00 9.11
N ASP A 70 11.81 -6.20 7.84
CA ASP A 70 11.04 -5.69 6.69
C ASP A 70 10.58 -6.89 5.88
N ILE A 71 9.25 -7.13 5.82
CA ILE A 71 8.62 -8.32 5.26
C ILE A 71 8.04 -7.96 3.89
N CYS A 72 8.70 -8.43 2.83
CA CYS A 72 8.43 -8.11 1.42
C CYS A 72 8.13 -9.39 0.61
N THR A 73 7.35 -10.27 1.16
CA THR A 73 6.95 -11.56 0.56
C THR A 73 5.55 -11.46 -0.07
N PRO A 74 5.07 -12.50 -0.78
CA PRO A 74 3.66 -12.64 -1.07
C PRO A 74 2.80 -12.77 0.21
N PRO A 75 1.50 -12.38 0.18
CA PRO A 75 0.65 -12.29 1.37
C PRO A 75 0.59 -13.56 2.21
N ASN A 76 0.58 -14.74 1.61
CA ASN A 76 0.57 -16.03 2.33
C ASN A 76 1.83 -16.31 3.19
N VAL A 77 2.82 -15.46 3.11
CA VAL A 77 4.07 -15.58 3.89
C VAL A 77 4.27 -14.37 4.80
N HIS A 78 3.23 -13.57 5.06
CA HIS A 78 3.31 -12.41 5.94
C HIS A 78 3.12 -12.77 7.42
N SER A 79 2.10 -13.58 7.71
CA SER A 79 1.63 -13.83 9.07
C SER A 79 2.67 -14.51 9.96
N GLU A 80 3.24 -15.64 9.54
CA GLU A 80 4.22 -16.36 10.37
C GLU A 80 5.45 -15.51 10.72
N PRO A 81 6.13 -14.83 9.78
CA PRO A 81 7.25 -13.97 10.13
C PRO A 81 6.84 -12.78 11.01
N ALA A 82 5.68 -12.17 10.78
CA ALA A 82 5.21 -11.05 11.59
C ALA A 82 4.95 -11.47 13.04
N ILE A 83 4.27 -12.60 13.25
CA ILE A 83 4.05 -13.16 14.60
C ILE A 83 5.39 -13.50 15.27
N ALA A 84 6.32 -14.11 14.54
CA ALA A 84 7.65 -14.42 15.08
C ALA A 84 8.46 -13.15 15.43
N CYS A 85 8.28 -12.04 14.70
CA CYS A 85 8.86 -10.75 15.08
C CYS A 85 8.26 -10.24 16.39
N CYS A 86 6.94 -10.36 16.57
CA CYS A 86 6.27 -10.01 17.82
C CYS A 86 6.81 -10.82 19.00
N GLU A 87 6.98 -12.13 18.85
CA GLU A 87 7.55 -13.03 19.87
C GLU A 87 9.01 -12.67 20.19
N ALA A 88 9.77 -12.22 19.20
CA ALA A 88 11.16 -11.78 19.38
C ALA A 88 11.29 -10.32 19.86
N GLY A 89 10.17 -9.59 20.04
CA GLY A 89 10.17 -8.18 20.42
C GLY A 89 10.77 -7.24 19.35
N LYS A 90 10.72 -7.63 18.07
CA LYS A 90 11.31 -6.86 16.98
C LYS A 90 10.27 -6.04 16.24
N PRO A 91 10.46 -4.71 16.12
CA PRO A 91 9.66 -3.88 15.22
C PRO A 91 9.69 -4.40 13.79
N MET A 92 8.55 -4.27 13.09
CA MET A 92 8.47 -4.72 11.71
C MET A 92 7.61 -3.82 10.83
N LEU A 93 8.00 -3.76 9.55
CA LEU A 93 7.14 -3.35 8.45
C LEU A 93 6.75 -4.59 7.66
N CYS A 94 5.49 -4.70 7.28
CA CYS A 94 4.97 -5.78 6.44
C CYS A 94 4.29 -5.17 5.21
N GLU A 95 4.64 -5.66 4.04
CA GLU A 95 4.03 -5.22 2.79
C GLU A 95 2.51 -5.46 2.74
N LYS A 96 1.86 -4.67 1.88
CA LYS A 96 0.43 -4.77 1.60
C LYS A 96 0.13 -5.92 0.58
N PRO A 97 -1.10 -6.44 0.58
CA PRO A 97 -2.05 -6.41 1.68
C PRO A 97 -1.46 -7.10 2.90
N LEU A 98 -1.86 -6.70 4.10
CA LEU A 98 -1.25 -7.21 5.35
C LEU A 98 -1.33 -8.74 5.43
N ALA A 99 -2.45 -9.31 5.00
CA ALA A 99 -2.69 -10.75 4.96
C ALA A 99 -3.62 -11.09 3.79
N ARG A 100 -3.89 -12.39 3.60
CA ARG A 100 -4.81 -12.89 2.57
C ARG A 100 -6.28 -12.57 2.85
N ASP A 101 -6.64 -12.49 4.13
CA ASP A 101 -8.00 -12.24 4.61
C ASP A 101 -7.97 -11.53 5.98
N ALA A 102 -9.14 -11.15 6.46
CA ALA A 102 -9.29 -10.43 7.72
C ALA A 102 -8.94 -11.27 8.95
N GLU A 103 -9.17 -12.57 8.96
CA GLU A 103 -8.87 -13.42 10.12
C GLU A 103 -7.36 -13.55 10.31
N GLU A 104 -6.62 -13.80 9.24
CA GLU A 104 -5.15 -13.83 9.28
C GLU A 104 -4.57 -12.46 9.70
N ALA A 105 -5.09 -11.37 9.15
CA ALA A 105 -4.69 -10.00 9.54
C ALA A 105 -4.99 -9.70 11.02
N LYS A 106 -6.12 -10.21 11.54
CA LYS A 106 -6.51 -10.06 12.95
C LYS A 106 -5.58 -10.80 13.90
N GLU A 107 -5.09 -11.98 13.51
CA GLU A 107 -4.09 -12.72 14.28
C GLU A 107 -2.78 -11.94 14.37
N MET A 108 -2.32 -11.37 13.25
CA MET A 108 -1.13 -10.50 13.21
C MET A 108 -1.30 -9.28 14.10
N LEU A 109 -2.44 -8.60 14.02
CA LEU A 109 -2.77 -7.44 14.84
C LEU A 109 -2.73 -7.80 16.34
N ARG A 110 -3.41 -8.89 16.75
CA ARG A 110 -3.42 -9.34 18.15
C ARG A 110 -2.02 -9.68 18.68
N ALA A 111 -1.19 -10.30 17.85
CA ALA A 111 0.19 -10.58 18.22
C ALA A 111 1.00 -9.29 18.42
N ALA A 112 0.85 -8.31 17.54
CA ALA A 112 1.53 -7.02 17.63
C ALA A 112 1.09 -6.21 18.86
N GLU A 113 -0.22 -6.14 19.12
CA GLU A 113 -0.78 -5.49 20.30
C GLU A 113 -0.28 -6.12 21.60
N LYS A 114 -0.30 -7.46 21.67
CA LYS A 114 0.20 -8.19 22.85
C LYS A 114 1.69 -7.96 23.10
N ALA A 115 2.49 -7.89 22.04
CA ALA A 115 3.93 -7.66 22.15
C ALA A 115 4.30 -6.18 22.38
N GLY A 116 3.41 -5.24 22.04
CA GLY A 116 3.66 -3.80 22.16
C GLY A 116 4.77 -3.30 21.24
N VAL A 117 5.04 -4.00 20.13
CA VAL A 117 6.09 -3.64 19.18
C VAL A 117 5.59 -2.65 18.13
N VAL A 118 6.45 -1.75 17.68
CA VAL A 118 6.14 -0.86 16.55
C VAL A 118 5.95 -1.71 15.30
N ASN A 119 4.79 -1.54 14.66
CA ASN A 119 4.40 -2.28 13.47
C ASN A 119 3.84 -1.32 12.41
N MET A 120 4.07 -1.61 11.14
CA MET A 120 3.57 -0.81 10.02
C MET A 120 3.21 -1.72 8.83
N THR A 121 2.11 -1.38 8.16
CA THR A 121 1.73 -1.97 6.87
C THR A 121 2.22 -1.08 5.74
N GLY A 122 2.81 -1.64 4.68
CA GLY A 122 3.47 -0.93 3.60
C GLY A 122 2.50 -0.23 2.64
N PHE A 123 1.82 0.83 3.08
CA PHE A 123 0.99 1.69 2.24
C PHE A 123 1.75 2.95 1.83
N ASN A 124 2.73 2.78 0.97
CA ASN A 124 3.67 3.82 0.52
C ASN A 124 3.00 5.06 -0.07
N TYR A 125 1.79 4.97 -0.63
CA TYR A 125 1.14 6.12 -1.24
C TYR A 125 0.67 7.18 -0.24
N ARG A 126 0.53 6.87 1.05
CA ARG A 126 0.36 7.89 2.11
C ARG A 126 1.53 8.87 2.16
N PHE A 127 2.72 8.45 1.70
CA PHE A 127 4.00 9.16 1.75
C PHE A 127 4.37 9.88 0.44
N VAL A 128 3.45 9.91 -0.52
CA VAL A 128 3.55 10.78 -1.70
C VAL A 128 3.21 12.21 -1.29
N PRO A 129 4.04 13.21 -1.60
CA PRO A 129 3.84 14.60 -1.18
C PRO A 129 2.45 15.15 -1.52
N ALA A 130 1.93 14.87 -2.71
CA ALA A 130 0.58 15.28 -3.12
C ALA A 130 -0.52 14.66 -2.26
N VAL A 131 -0.38 13.37 -1.89
CA VAL A 131 -1.34 12.66 -1.01
C VAL A 131 -1.26 13.18 0.42
N SER A 132 -0.04 13.34 0.96
CA SER A 132 0.15 13.92 2.30
C SER A 132 -0.37 15.36 2.36
N TYR A 133 -0.22 16.14 1.29
CA TYR A 133 -0.75 17.49 1.21
C TYR A 133 -2.27 17.51 1.10
N ALA A 134 -2.87 16.58 0.35
CA ALA A 134 -4.32 16.39 0.32
C ALA A 134 -4.87 16.11 1.72
N LYS A 135 -4.22 15.20 2.48
CA LYS A 135 -4.60 14.93 3.88
C LYS A 135 -4.51 16.18 4.74
N LYS A 136 -3.40 16.91 4.66
CA LYS A 136 -3.23 18.17 5.38
C LYS A 136 -4.35 19.17 5.05
N LEU A 137 -4.68 19.37 3.78
CA LEU A 137 -5.74 20.28 3.37
C LEU A 137 -7.12 19.86 3.91
N ILE A 138 -7.41 18.55 3.92
CA ILE A 138 -8.67 18.03 4.49
C ILE A 138 -8.71 18.28 5.99
N ASP A 139 -7.63 17.98 6.72
CA ASP A 139 -7.54 18.20 8.17
C ASP A 139 -7.61 19.69 8.55
N ASP A 140 -7.05 20.56 7.73
CA ASP A 140 -7.14 22.02 7.88
C ASP A 140 -8.53 22.60 7.51
N GLY A 141 -9.48 21.75 7.07
CA GLY A 141 -10.83 22.14 6.74
C GLY A 141 -11.02 22.77 5.35
N PHE A 142 -10.06 22.63 4.44
CA PHE A 142 -10.13 23.22 3.10
C PHE A 142 -11.37 22.77 2.30
N VAL A 143 -11.77 21.50 2.43
CA VAL A 143 -12.96 20.96 1.76
C VAL A 143 -14.25 21.13 2.59
N GLY A 144 -14.14 21.57 3.87
CA GLY A 144 -15.22 21.56 4.83
C GLY A 144 -15.61 20.12 5.20
N ARG A 145 -16.92 19.89 5.43
CA ARG A 145 -17.42 18.53 5.70
C ARG A 145 -17.34 17.68 4.42
N VAL A 146 -16.63 16.56 4.48
CA VAL A 146 -16.56 15.63 3.35
C VAL A 146 -17.93 15.04 3.05
N LEU A 147 -18.31 15.04 1.79
CA LEU A 147 -19.59 14.53 1.25
C LEU A 147 -19.38 13.26 0.44
N ASN A 148 -18.36 13.27 -0.44
CA ASN A 148 -18.12 12.16 -1.36
C ASN A 148 -16.62 11.83 -1.47
N PHE A 149 -16.35 10.55 -1.69
CA PHE A 149 -15.07 10.00 -2.12
C PHE A 149 -15.24 9.21 -3.42
N ARG A 150 -14.34 9.37 -4.36
CA ARG A 150 -14.25 8.53 -5.56
C ARG A 150 -12.81 8.07 -5.70
N GLY A 151 -12.59 6.77 -5.68
CA GLY A 151 -11.24 6.20 -5.80
C GLY A 151 -11.20 5.09 -6.82
N ALA A 152 -10.13 5.07 -7.62
CA ALA A 152 -9.88 3.98 -8.56
C ALA A 152 -8.39 3.69 -8.64
N TYR A 153 -8.03 2.41 -8.78
CA TYR A 153 -6.70 2.00 -9.16
C TYR A 153 -6.78 1.04 -10.34
N LEU A 154 -6.39 1.55 -11.50
CA LEU A 154 -6.52 0.87 -12.79
C LEU A 154 -5.15 0.76 -13.44
N ASN A 155 -4.75 -0.43 -13.83
CA ASN A 155 -3.56 -0.64 -14.65
C ASN A 155 -3.72 -1.81 -15.63
N VAL A 156 -2.72 -1.99 -16.46
CA VAL A 156 -2.45 -3.21 -17.19
C VAL A 156 -1.08 -3.70 -16.74
N GLU A 157 -1.05 -4.56 -15.74
CA GLU A 157 0.18 -5.02 -15.12
C GLU A 157 1.05 -5.81 -16.10
N VAL A 158 2.35 -5.57 -16.01
CA VAL A 158 3.53 -6.33 -16.41
C VAL A 158 3.60 -6.95 -17.82
N GLY A 159 4.62 -6.55 -18.60
CA GLY A 159 5.03 -7.20 -19.85
C GLY A 159 4.12 -6.90 -21.04
N ASP A 160 4.29 -7.69 -22.10
CA ASP A 160 3.47 -7.56 -23.30
C ASP A 160 2.01 -7.93 -23.01
N TRP A 161 1.13 -6.93 -22.92
CA TRP A 161 -0.30 -7.05 -22.67
C TRP A 161 -0.72 -7.34 -21.21
N GLY A 162 0.22 -7.47 -20.26
CA GLY A 162 -0.10 -7.66 -18.84
C GLY A 162 -1.05 -8.84 -18.55
N TYR A 163 -1.82 -8.72 -17.48
CA TYR A 163 -2.75 -9.77 -17.07
C TYR A 163 -3.97 -9.94 -17.98
N ILE A 164 -4.23 -9.01 -18.90
CA ILE A 164 -5.26 -9.18 -19.94
C ILE A 164 -4.89 -10.26 -20.95
N ASN A 165 -3.59 -10.58 -21.10
CA ASN A 165 -3.14 -11.66 -21.95
C ASN A 165 -3.51 -13.02 -21.32
N PRO A 166 -4.38 -13.84 -21.96
CA PRO A 166 -4.76 -15.15 -21.41
C PRO A 166 -3.62 -16.17 -21.39
N ASN A 167 -2.49 -15.89 -22.07
CA ASN A 167 -1.29 -16.72 -22.06
C ASN A 167 -0.29 -16.31 -20.95
N PHE A 168 -0.58 -15.25 -20.18
CA PHE A 168 0.20 -14.94 -18.99
C PHE A 168 0.12 -16.11 -18.01
N PRO A 169 1.26 -16.59 -17.44
CA PRO A 169 1.28 -17.78 -16.59
C PRO A 169 0.42 -17.64 -15.34
N LEU A 170 -0.16 -18.76 -14.89
CA LEU A 170 -0.87 -18.86 -13.63
C LEU A 170 0.14 -18.85 -12.47
N ASP A 171 0.60 -17.66 -12.09
CA ASP A 171 1.49 -17.49 -10.97
C ASP A 171 0.73 -17.30 -9.64
N TRP A 172 1.42 -16.89 -8.59
CA TRP A 172 0.87 -16.77 -7.25
C TRP A 172 -0.26 -15.70 -7.12
N HIS A 173 -0.26 -14.67 -7.98
CA HIS A 173 -1.27 -13.60 -7.96
C HIS A 173 -2.69 -14.09 -8.25
N PHE A 174 -2.81 -15.18 -9.02
CA PHE A 174 -4.10 -15.72 -9.48
C PHE A 174 -4.65 -16.86 -8.60
N ARG A 175 -4.01 -17.16 -7.50
CA ARG A 175 -4.37 -18.24 -6.57
C ARG A 175 -4.84 -17.67 -5.23
N ALA A 176 -6.05 -18.04 -4.81
CA ALA A 176 -6.60 -17.58 -3.53
C ALA A 176 -5.74 -18.02 -2.33
N GLU A 177 -5.14 -19.21 -2.40
CA GLU A 177 -4.23 -19.72 -1.36
C GLU A 177 -3.02 -18.83 -1.10
N THR A 178 -2.52 -18.13 -2.13
CA THR A 178 -1.31 -17.32 -2.03
C THR A 178 -1.58 -15.83 -1.96
N ALA A 179 -2.48 -15.33 -2.78
CA ALA A 179 -2.80 -13.91 -2.87
C ALA A 179 -3.96 -13.47 -1.97
N GLY A 180 -4.87 -14.40 -1.62
CA GLY A 180 -6.13 -14.09 -0.95
C GLY A 180 -7.14 -13.51 -1.93
N HIS A 181 -6.89 -12.31 -2.39
CA HIS A 181 -7.68 -11.55 -3.38
C HIS A 181 -6.85 -11.25 -4.63
N GLY A 182 -7.53 -10.93 -5.73
CA GLY A 182 -6.92 -10.52 -6.99
C GLY A 182 -6.67 -9.01 -7.08
N ALA A 183 -7.30 -8.35 -8.06
CA ALA A 183 -7.14 -6.92 -8.28
C ALA A 183 -7.53 -6.07 -7.05
N ILE A 184 -8.49 -6.52 -6.24
CA ILE A 184 -8.86 -5.81 -5.02
C ILE A 184 -7.77 -5.89 -3.95
N GLY A 185 -7.07 -7.03 -3.86
CA GLY A 185 -5.94 -7.21 -2.95
C GLY A 185 -4.71 -6.43 -3.39
N ASP A 186 -4.38 -6.53 -4.66
CA ASP A 186 -3.18 -5.89 -5.21
C ASP A 186 -3.33 -4.37 -5.37
N LEU A 187 -4.38 -3.92 -6.01
CA LEU A 187 -4.63 -2.51 -6.32
C LEU A 187 -5.65 -1.86 -5.37
N GLY A 188 -6.76 -2.55 -5.14
CA GLY A 188 -7.87 -2.05 -4.33
C GLY A 188 -7.49 -1.74 -2.90
N SER A 189 -6.56 -2.51 -2.32
CA SER A 189 -6.03 -2.28 -0.97
C SER A 189 -5.49 -0.85 -0.80
N HIS A 190 -4.80 -0.29 -1.79
CA HIS A 190 -4.30 1.07 -1.75
C HIS A 190 -5.44 2.12 -1.74
N ILE A 191 -6.48 1.93 -2.56
CA ILE A 191 -7.61 2.86 -2.62
C ILE A 191 -8.48 2.75 -1.36
N ILE A 192 -8.66 1.57 -0.81
CA ILE A 192 -9.33 1.35 0.48
C ILE A 192 -8.55 2.07 1.58
N ASP A 193 -7.24 1.91 1.63
CA ASP A 193 -6.38 2.58 2.60
C ASP A 193 -6.49 4.11 2.48
N LEU A 194 -6.31 4.65 1.27
CA LEU A 194 -6.41 6.09 1.03
C LEU A 194 -7.79 6.65 1.35
N SER A 195 -8.88 5.90 1.09
CA SER A 195 -10.23 6.33 1.45
C SER A 195 -10.40 6.48 2.96
N ARG A 196 -9.90 5.50 3.73
CA ARG A 196 -9.90 5.56 5.20
C ARG A 196 -8.98 6.68 5.73
N TYR A 197 -7.78 6.80 5.17
CA TYR A 197 -6.81 7.83 5.54
C TYR A 197 -7.32 9.25 5.32
N LEU A 198 -8.00 9.50 4.20
CA LEU A 198 -8.46 10.84 3.82
C LEU A 198 -9.84 11.20 4.37
N VAL A 199 -10.75 10.22 4.49
CA VAL A 199 -12.17 10.47 4.81
C VAL A 199 -12.55 9.92 6.18
N GLY A 200 -12.04 8.76 6.55
CA GLY A 200 -12.36 8.07 7.80
C GLY A 200 -12.90 6.65 7.59
N GLU A 201 -13.38 6.02 8.65
CA GLU A 201 -13.78 4.61 8.63
C GLU A 201 -14.97 4.34 7.69
N ILE A 202 -14.87 3.25 6.93
CA ILE A 202 -15.97 2.70 6.14
C ILE A 202 -16.87 1.87 7.05
N SER A 203 -18.17 2.15 7.02
CA SER A 203 -19.17 1.47 7.86
C SER A 203 -19.94 0.37 7.11
N SER A 204 -20.06 0.47 5.79
CA SER A 204 -20.69 -0.60 4.99
C SER A 204 -20.28 -0.49 3.51
N VAL A 205 -20.35 -1.62 2.82
CA VAL A 205 -20.01 -1.76 1.41
C VAL A 205 -21.07 -2.54 0.65
N ALA A 206 -21.23 -2.21 -0.65
CA ALA A 206 -21.93 -3.04 -1.62
C ALA A 206 -21.03 -3.09 -2.87
N GLY A 207 -20.66 -4.29 -3.31
CA GLY A 207 -19.67 -4.47 -4.36
C GLY A 207 -20.01 -5.57 -5.34
N ALA A 208 -19.31 -5.55 -6.46
CA ALA A 208 -19.31 -6.60 -7.48
C ALA A 208 -17.88 -6.88 -7.92
N THR A 209 -17.59 -8.13 -8.25
CA THR A 209 -16.29 -8.59 -8.72
C THR A 209 -16.42 -9.36 -10.03
N ALA A 210 -15.37 -9.37 -10.84
CA ALA A 210 -15.36 -10.13 -12.08
C ALA A 210 -13.99 -10.78 -12.33
N THR A 211 -14.01 -12.03 -12.77
CA THR A 211 -12.85 -12.73 -13.33
C THR A 211 -13.08 -12.91 -14.82
N PHE A 212 -12.36 -12.16 -15.65
CA PHE A 212 -12.51 -12.18 -17.12
C PHE A 212 -11.68 -13.31 -17.76
N VAL A 213 -10.45 -13.53 -17.27
CA VAL A 213 -9.58 -14.62 -17.72
C VAL A 213 -9.71 -15.79 -16.76
N LYS A 214 -10.56 -16.75 -17.11
CA LYS A 214 -10.93 -17.87 -16.21
C LYS A 214 -9.83 -18.92 -16.04
N GLU A 215 -8.92 -19.05 -17.01
CA GLU A 215 -7.88 -20.08 -17.03
C GLU A 215 -6.58 -19.52 -17.60
N ARG A 216 -5.46 -19.95 -17.04
CA ARG A 216 -4.11 -19.56 -17.47
C ARG A 216 -3.18 -20.75 -17.55
N PRO A 217 -2.14 -20.71 -18.43
CA PRO A 217 -1.10 -21.74 -18.47
C PRO A 217 -0.42 -21.90 -17.10
N LEU A 218 -0.15 -23.13 -16.69
CA LEU A 218 0.65 -23.39 -15.50
C LEU A 218 2.12 -22.98 -15.74
N VAL A 219 2.77 -22.40 -14.73
CA VAL A 219 4.18 -21.97 -14.81
C VAL A 219 5.09 -23.11 -15.23
N ASP A 220 4.93 -24.29 -14.59
CA ASP A 220 5.80 -25.46 -14.82
C ASP A 220 5.37 -26.32 -16.02
N LYS A 221 4.15 -26.14 -16.52
CA LYS A 221 3.55 -26.93 -17.62
C LYS A 221 2.69 -26.03 -18.51
N PRO A 222 3.29 -25.19 -19.38
CA PRO A 222 2.56 -24.16 -20.15
C PRO A 222 1.48 -24.69 -21.11
N THR A 223 1.52 -25.98 -21.44
CA THR A 223 0.49 -26.65 -22.26
C THR A 223 -0.75 -27.04 -21.47
N VAL A 224 -0.70 -27.00 -20.14
CA VAL A 224 -1.80 -27.29 -19.23
C VAL A 224 -2.32 -25.99 -18.64
N LYS A 225 -3.66 -25.80 -18.65
CA LYS A 225 -4.29 -24.64 -18.03
C LYS A 225 -4.79 -24.98 -16.65
N GLY A 226 -4.66 -24.02 -15.72
CA GLY A 226 -5.24 -24.03 -14.40
C GLY A 226 -6.27 -22.91 -14.26
N LYS A 227 -7.19 -23.09 -13.32
CA LYS A 227 -8.25 -22.12 -13.02
C LYS A 227 -7.66 -20.89 -12.32
N VAL A 228 -8.11 -19.69 -12.71
CA VAL A 228 -7.91 -18.44 -11.95
C VAL A 228 -8.94 -18.42 -10.82
N GLU A 229 -8.49 -18.17 -9.60
CA GLU A 229 -9.31 -18.32 -8.39
C GLU A 229 -9.74 -16.98 -7.78
N VAL A 230 -9.18 -15.88 -8.28
CA VAL A 230 -9.40 -14.51 -7.77
C VAL A 230 -9.96 -13.61 -8.87
N GLU A 231 -10.40 -12.43 -8.49
CA GLU A 231 -11.02 -11.46 -9.41
C GLU A 231 -9.97 -10.61 -10.17
N ASP A 232 -10.29 -10.29 -11.43
CA ASP A 232 -9.52 -9.36 -12.27
C ASP A 232 -9.95 -7.91 -12.09
N ALA A 233 -11.16 -7.70 -11.58
CA ALA A 233 -11.72 -6.37 -11.32
C ALA A 233 -12.74 -6.41 -10.19
N ALA A 234 -12.85 -5.29 -9.46
CA ALA A 234 -13.84 -5.06 -8.43
C ALA A 234 -14.33 -3.61 -8.46
N VAL A 235 -15.61 -3.43 -8.18
CA VAL A 235 -16.25 -2.12 -7.97
C VAL A 235 -17.07 -2.17 -6.69
N ALA A 236 -17.08 -1.09 -5.91
CA ALA A 236 -17.88 -1.02 -4.70
C ALA A 236 -18.43 0.38 -4.44
N ALA A 237 -19.67 0.45 -3.95
CA ALA A 237 -20.20 1.60 -3.26
C ALA A 237 -19.90 1.46 -1.75
N VAL A 238 -19.51 2.55 -1.11
CA VAL A 238 -19.14 2.56 0.32
C VAL A 238 -19.87 3.67 1.07
N LYS A 239 -20.21 3.41 2.34
CA LYS A 239 -20.68 4.41 3.29
C LYS A 239 -19.63 4.59 4.36
N PHE A 240 -19.29 5.84 4.64
CA PHE A 240 -18.38 6.18 5.73
C PHE A 240 -19.15 6.41 7.05
N ALA A 241 -18.51 6.16 8.16
CA ALA A 241 -19.10 6.35 9.49
C ALA A 241 -19.50 7.82 9.75
N ASN A 242 -18.83 8.79 9.12
CA ASN A 242 -19.15 10.22 9.18
C ASN A 242 -20.32 10.65 8.27
N GLY A 243 -20.95 9.71 7.55
CA GLY A 243 -22.08 9.94 6.66
C GLY A 243 -21.70 10.29 5.21
N ALA A 244 -20.43 10.36 4.85
CA ALA A 244 -20.00 10.50 3.47
C ALA A 244 -20.31 9.23 2.68
N LEU A 245 -20.46 9.38 1.34
CA LEU A 245 -20.62 8.27 0.40
C LEU A 245 -19.39 8.17 -0.51
N GLY A 246 -19.07 6.97 -0.97
CA GLY A 246 -17.97 6.80 -1.89
C GLY A 246 -18.11 5.64 -2.88
N THR A 247 -17.17 5.62 -3.81
CA THR A 247 -16.98 4.52 -4.76
C THR A 247 -15.51 4.11 -4.76
N ILE A 248 -15.27 2.80 -4.89
CA ILE A 248 -13.95 2.18 -5.02
C ILE A 248 -13.96 1.31 -6.25
N GLU A 249 -12.92 1.41 -7.07
CA GLU A 249 -12.72 0.60 -8.26
C GLU A 249 -11.28 0.10 -8.30
N ALA A 250 -11.08 -1.18 -8.61
CA ALA A 250 -9.77 -1.79 -8.83
C ALA A 250 -9.84 -2.70 -10.05
N SER A 251 -8.90 -2.57 -10.97
CA SER A 251 -8.81 -3.47 -12.11
C SER A 251 -7.39 -3.49 -12.70
N TRP A 252 -6.89 -4.67 -12.96
CA TRP A 252 -5.66 -4.86 -13.74
C TRP A 252 -5.94 -5.20 -15.23
N MET A 253 -7.19 -4.95 -15.66
CA MET A 253 -7.70 -5.16 -17.02
C MET A 253 -8.01 -3.84 -17.74
N ALA A 254 -7.17 -2.80 -17.56
CA ALA A 254 -7.43 -1.45 -18.05
C ALA A 254 -6.40 -0.98 -19.10
N PRO A 255 -6.45 -1.46 -20.37
CA PRO A 255 -5.53 -1.05 -21.42
C PRO A 255 -5.46 0.46 -21.57
N GLY A 256 -4.23 1.00 -21.67
CA GLY A 256 -3.99 2.44 -21.74
C GLY A 256 -3.70 3.09 -20.39
N ARG A 257 -4.01 2.43 -19.27
CA ARG A 257 -3.58 2.84 -17.93
C ARG A 257 -2.27 2.15 -17.57
N LYS A 258 -1.37 2.92 -16.93
CA LYS A 258 -0.06 2.41 -16.51
C LYS A 258 -0.04 2.18 -14.99
N ASP A 259 -0.35 3.23 -14.25
CA ASP A 259 -0.37 3.22 -12.79
C ASP A 259 -1.40 4.26 -12.31
N PHE A 260 -2.64 4.08 -12.81
CA PHE A 260 -3.72 5.05 -12.64
C PHE A 260 -4.41 4.87 -11.29
N LEU A 261 -3.68 5.16 -10.21
CA LEU A 261 -4.29 5.37 -8.91
C LEU A 261 -4.78 6.80 -8.83
N ARG A 262 -6.08 6.98 -8.67
CA ARG A 262 -6.67 8.31 -8.50
C ARG A 262 -7.66 8.33 -7.35
N PHE A 263 -7.81 9.50 -6.74
CA PHE A 263 -8.96 9.79 -5.90
C PHE A 263 -9.49 11.21 -6.11
N GLU A 264 -10.75 11.42 -5.74
CA GLU A 264 -11.39 12.71 -5.61
C GLU A 264 -12.16 12.75 -4.29
N VAL A 265 -11.88 13.77 -3.47
CA VAL A 265 -12.62 14.07 -2.23
C VAL A 265 -13.39 15.36 -2.46
N THR A 266 -14.71 15.30 -2.32
CA THR A 266 -15.60 16.45 -2.44
C THR A 266 -16.23 16.75 -1.08
N GLY A 267 -16.11 17.97 -0.64
CA GLY A 267 -16.79 18.50 0.54
C GLY A 267 -17.72 19.66 0.21
N ASN A 268 -18.32 20.24 1.24
CA ASN A 268 -19.27 21.35 1.07
C ASN A 268 -18.59 22.72 0.90
N GLU A 269 -17.24 22.81 0.98
CA GLU A 269 -16.48 24.06 0.77
C GLU A 269 -15.41 23.94 -0.33
N GLY A 270 -15.14 22.74 -0.83
CA GLY A 270 -14.13 22.51 -1.86
C GLY A 270 -13.98 21.07 -2.27
N SER A 271 -13.07 20.83 -3.20
CA SER A 271 -12.74 19.50 -3.70
C SER A 271 -11.25 19.37 -3.95
N ILE A 272 -10.75 18.14 -3.81
CA ILE A 272 -9.35 17.77 -4.04
C ILE A 272 -9.35 16.51 -4.90
N ARG A 273 -8.49 16.45 -5.92
CA ARG A 273 -8.26 15.22 -6.68
C ARG A 273 -6.78 14.99 -6.97
N PHE A 274 -6.41 13.74 -7.04
CA PHE A 274 -5.05 13.25 -7.29
C PHE A 274 -5.04 12.17 -8.37
N ASN A 275 -3.95 12.10 -9.12
CA ASN A 275 -3.66 11.04 -10.08
C ASN A 275 -2.18 10.67 -10.02
N LEU A 276 -1.86 9.41 -9.72
CA LEU A 276 -0.50 8.92 -9.60
C LEU A 276 0.31 9.00 -10.89
N GLU A 277 -0.33 8.89 -12.06
CA GLU A 277 0.34 9.13 -13.36
C GLU A 277 0.85 10.59 -13.51
N ARG A 278 0.43 11.49 -12.58
CA ARG A 278 0.90 12.87 -12.41
C ARG A 278 1.33 13.10 -10.95
N ILE A 279 2.20 12.24 -10.44
CA ILE A 279 2.55 12.07 -9.02
C ILE A 279 2.91 13.38 -8.28
N ASN A 280 3.39 14.39 -9.00
CA ASN A 280 3.83 15.68 -8.45
C ASN A 280 2.73 16.74 -8.35
N GLU A 281 1.52 16.41 -8.74
CA GLU A 281 0.43 17.36 -8.90
C GLU A 281 -0.77 16.99 -8.03
N LEU A 282 -1.40 18.01 -7.46
CA LEU A 282 -2.66 17.92 -6.77
C LEU A 282 -3.61 18.97 -7.37
N GLU A 283 -4.80 18.57 -7.77
CA GLU A 283 -5.80 19.51 -8.23
C GLU A 283 -6.74 19.88 -7.08
N ILE A 284 -6.96 21.17 -6.89
CA ILE A 284 -7.83 21.69 -5.82
C ILE A 284 -8.84 22.69 -6.38
N CYS A 285 -10.02 22.72 -5.79
CA CYS A 285 -11.06 23.69 -6.07
C CYS A 285 -11.68 24.20 -4.76
N SER A 286 -11.83 25.52 -4.60
CA SER A 286 -12.46 26.12 -3.43
C SER A 286 -13.72 26.89 -3.81
N LEU A 287 -14.78 26.72 -3.04
CA LEU A 287 -15.99 27.54 -3.21
C LEU A 287 -15.81 29.00 -2.76
N LYS A 288 -14.70 29.30 -2.06
CA LYS A 288 -14.31 30.67 -1.70
C LYS A 288 -13.68 31.44 -2.86
N ASP A 289 -13.30 30.75 -3.95
CA ASP A 289 -12.79 31.41 -5.14
C ASP A 289 -13.89 32.19 -5.85
N PRO A 290 -13.60 33.35 -6.48
CA PRO A 290 -14.53 34.08 -7.31
C PRO A 290 -15.16 33.20 -8.41
N ASN A 291 -16.43 33.45 -8.74
CA ASN A 291 -17.18 32.60 -9.67
C ASN A 291 -16.55 32.49 -11.07
N ASP A 292 -15.92 33.55 -11.53
CA ASP A 292 -15.30 33.65 -12.87
C ASP A 292 -13.98 32.88 -13.00
N VAL A 293 -13.36 32.51 -11.87
CA VAL A 293 -12.11 31.69 -11.84
C VAL A 293 -12.28 30.37 -11.07
N ARG A 294 -13.51 30.09 -10.62
CA ARG A 294 -13.79 28.88 -9.85
C ARG A 294 -13.70 27.64 -10.71
N GLY A 295 -12.80 26.74 -10.36
CA GLY A 295 -12.59 25.47 -11.03
C GLY A 295 -11.39 24.74 -10.40
N PHE A 296 -11.08 23.55 -10.88
CA PHE A 296 -9.88 22.88 -10.48
C PHE A 296 -8.64 23.63 -11.00
N ARG A 297 -7.65 23.78 -10.12
CA ARG A 297 -6.33 24.28 -10.47
C ARG A 297 -5.27 23.30 -10.00
N ASP A 298 -4.22 23.15 -10.79
CA ASP A 298 -3.07 22.31 -10.48
C ASP A 298 -2.17 22.98 -9.44
N VAL A 299 -1.75 22.20 -8.45
CA VAL A 299 -0.74 22.56 -7.45
C VAL A 299 0.42 21.60 -7.58
N TRP A 300 1.60 22.12 -7.92
CA TRP A 300 2.83 21.34 -7.91
C TRP A 300 3.31 21.15 -6.47
N THR A 301 3.35 19.90 -6.01
CA THR A 301 3.65 19.55 -4.62
C THR A 301 5.14 19.28 -4.36
N THR A 302 6.02 19.88 -5.14
CA THR A 302 7.48 19.69 -5.07
C THR A 302 8.23 20.81 -4.34
N SER A 303 7.51 21.73 -3.69
CA SER A 303 8.11 22.74 -2.83
C SER A 303 8.46 22.18 -1.44
N LYS A 304 9.54 22.68 -0.83
CA LYS A 304 9.93 22.35 0.56
C LYS A 304 8.86 22.69 1.62
N THR A 305 7.85 23.47 1.26
CA THR A 305 6.69 23.78 2.13
C THR A 305 5.62 22.70 2.12
N HIS A 306 5.69 21.75 1.19
CA HIS A 306 4.79 20.62 1.14
C HIS A 306 5.27 19.49 2.05
N PRO A 307 4.35 18.74 2.69
CA PRO A 307 4.71 17.58 3.49
C PRO A 307 5.58 16.59 2.69
N MET A 308 6.46 15.89 3.37
CA MET A 308 7.36 14.88 2.78
C MET A 308 8.42 15.44 1.81
N MET A 309 8.48 16.77 1.62
CA MET A 309 9.47 17.42 0.73
C MET A 309 10.54 18.22 1.48
N GLU A 310 10.39 18.45 2.78
CA GLU A 310 11.25 19.36 3.56
C GLU A 310 12.74 19.00 3.51
N LYS A 311 13.03 17.71 3.39
CA LYS A 311 14.40 17.17 3.39
C LYS A 311 14.98 16.89 2.00
N PHE A 312 14.13 16.92 0.99
CA PHE A 312 14.61 16.79 -0.38
C PHE A 312 15.28 18.08 -0.83
N TRP A 313 16.40 17.97 -1.54
CA TRP A 313 17.18 19.13 -2.01
C TRP A 313 16.76 19.66 -3.38
N VAL A 314 15.61 19.24 -3.88
CA VAL A 314 15.12 19.61 -5.20
C VAL A 314 14.77 21.09 -5.29
N GLU A 315 15.02 21.67 -6.45
CA GLU A 315 14.47 22.96 -6.83
C GLU A 315 12.97 22.86 -7.08
N GLN A 316 12.26 23.95 -6.88
CA GLN A 316 10.83 24.00 -7.17
C GLN A 316 10.57 23.63 -8.64
N GLY A 317 9.71 22.62 -8.86
CA GLY A 317 9.44 22.06 -10.20
C GLY A 317 10.31 20.85 -10.57
N ALA A 318 11.36 20.51 -9.80
CA ALA A 318 12.01 19.21 -9.94
C ALA A 318 11.13 18.09 -9.37
N GLY A 319 11.05 16.97 -10.09
CA GLY A 319 10.10 15.91 -9.78
C GLY A 319 10.47 15.04 -8.57
N PHE A 320 9.46 14.60 -7.85
CA PHE A 320 9.51 13.51 -6.90
C PHE A 320 9.19 12.21 -7.67
N GLY A 321 9.98 11.15 -7.49
CA GLY A 321 9.76 9.86 -8.13
C GLY A 321 9.03 8.87 -7.24
N TRP A 322 8.49 7.81 -7.84
CA TRP A 322 7.73 6.77 -7.13
C TRP A 322 8.54 6.12 -5.99
N GLU A 323 9.82 5.82 -6.22
CA GLU A 323 10.72 5.21 -5.24
C GLU A 323 10.94 6.09 -4.00
N HIS A 324 10.80 7.39 -4.13
CA HIS A 324 10.95 8.32 -3.01
C HIS A 324 9.81 8.18 -1.98
N SER A 325 8.63 7.67 -2.38
CA SER A 325 7.56 7.39 -1.43
C SER A 325 7.99 6.34 -0.40
N PHE A 326 8.74 5.33 -0.81
CA PHE A 326 9.33 4.34 0.09
C PHE A 326 10.45 4.93 0.96
N VAL A 327 11.22 5.89 0.46
CA VAL A 327 12.22 6.60 1.29
C VAL A 327 11.53 7.34 2.43
N ASN A 328 10.43 8.05 2.14
CA ASN A 328 9.65 8.75 3.15
C ASN A 328 8.99 7.78 4.14
N GLU A 329 8.40 6.70 3.62
CA GLU A 329 7.73 5.66 4.41
C GLU A 329 8.69 4.98 5.39
N LEU A 330 9.84 4.49 4.89
CA LEU A 330 10.82 3.80 5.72
C LEU A 330 11.55 4.74 6.68
N ASN A 331 11.73 6.02 6.31
CA ASN A 331 12.22 7.03 7.25
C ASN A 331 11.23 7.26 8.40
N HIS A 332 9.93 7.41 8.08
CA HIS A 332 8.88 7.54 9.11
C HIS A 332 8.87 6.33 10.04
N PHE A 333 8.92 5.12 9.48
CA PHE A 333 8.98 3.89 10.27
C PHE A 333 10.22 3.86 11.18
N ALA A 334 11.40 4.17 10.64
CA ALA A 334 12.64 4.24 11.42
C ALA A 334 12.56 5.25 12.58
N ASP A 335 12.00 6.44 12.32
CA ASP A 335 11.80 7.47 13.35
C ASP A 335 10.85 7.00 14.46
N CYS A 336 9.75 6.31 14.08
CA CYS A 336 8.82 5.71 15.04
C CYS A 336 9.49 4.62 15.89
N VAL A 337 10.30 3.75 15.28
CA VAL A 337 11.05 2.72 16.00
C VAL A 337 12.06 3.35 16.95
N MET A 338 12.86 4.32 16.51
CA MET A 338 13.87 4.97 17.35
C MET A 338 13.25 5.74 18.53
N SER A 339 12.07 6.31 18.34
CA SER A 339 11.37 7.07 19.38
C SER A 339 10.36 6.24 20.18
N ASN A 340 10.21 4.96 19.85
CA ASN A 340 9.19 4.06 20.39
C ASN A 340 7.77 4.67 20.37
N LYS A 341 7.38 5.23 19.22
CA LYS A 341 6.07 5.86 19.01
C LYS A 341 5.25 5.05 17.99
N PRO A 342 3.91 5.13 18.07
CA PRO A 342 3.06 4.54 17.04
C PRO A 342 3.31 5.18 15.67
N VAL A 343 3.15 4.41 14.60
CA VAL A 343 3.30 4.90 13.21
C VAL A 343 2.13 5.79 12.78
N THR A 344 0.98 5.62 13.40
CA THR A 344 -0.24 6.42 13.13
C THR A 344 -0.13 7.83 13.70
N PRO A 345 -0.82 8.81 13.13
CA PRO A 345 -1.76 8.72 12.00
C PRO A 345 -1.13 8.77 10.60
N VAL A 346 0.17 9.02 10.48
CA VAL A 346 0.86 9.20 9.19
C VAL A 346 1.05 7.84 8.48
N GLY A 347 1.70 6.90 9.14
CA GLY A 347 1.83 5.53 8.65
C GLY A 347 0.60 4.69 8.95
N ALA A 348 0.47 3.56 8.27
CA ALA A 348 -0.59 2.57 8.51
C ALA A 348 -0.10 1.49 9.48
N SER A 349 -0.79 1.31 10.61
CA SER A 349 -0.50 0.23 11.54
C SER A 349 -1.08 -1.11 11.05
N PHE A 350 -0.81 -2.21 11.77
CA PHE A 350 -1.49 -3.48 11.52
C PHE A 350 -3.01 -3.41 11.76
N TYR A 351 -3.49 -2.46 12.58
CA TYR A 351 -4.93 -2.19 12.65
C TYR A 351 -5.46 -1.66 11.30
N ASP A 352 -4.75 -0.74 10.66
CA ASP A 352 -5.13 -0.26 9.33
C ASP A 352 -5.10 -1.37 8.29
N GLY A 353 -4.07 -2.23 8.33
CA GLY A 353 -3.97 -3.40 7.48
C GLY A 353 -5.11 -4.40 7.70
N TYR A 354 -5.48 -4.68 8.96
CA TYR A 354 -6.62 -5.52 9.30
C TYR A 354 -7.94 -4.93 8.78
N ARG A 355 -8.20 -3.64 9.03
CA ARG A 355 -9.40 -2.95 8.53
C ARG A 355 -9.48 -3.00 7.00
N ASN A 356 -8.33 -2.90 6.34
CA ASN A 356 -8.23 -3.00 4.89
C ASN A 356 -8.65 -4.42 4.40
N CYS A 357 -8.11 -5.48 4.99
CA CYS A 357 -8.48 -6.85 4.68
C CYS A 357 -9.98 -7.11 4.94
N LEU A 358 -10.52 -6.61 6.06
CA LEU A 358 -11.93 -6.74 6.39
C LEU A 358 -12.85 -6.08 5.33
N ILE A 359 -12.44 -4.94 4.79
CA ILE A 359 -13.20 -4.26 3.73
C ILE A 359 -13.13 -5.04 2.41
N MET A 360 -11.97 -5.61 2.07
CA MET A 360 -11.82 -6.46 0.89
C MET A 360 -12.71 -7.70 0.98
N ASP A 361 -12.69 -8.41 2.11
CA ASP A 361 -13.57 -9.57 2.37
C ASP A 361 -15.04 -9.19 2.25
N ALA A 362 -15.43 -8.04 2.82
CA ALA A 362 -16.80 -7.55 2.78
C ALA A 362 -17.27 -7.20 1.36
N ILE A 363 -16.40 -6.71 0.48
CA ILE A 363 -16.74 -6.47 -0.93
C ILE A 363 -17.01 -7.79 -1.64
N VAL A 364 -16.17 -8.80 -1.42
CA VAL A 364 -16.37 -10.14 -1.99
C VAL A 364 -17.62 -10.84 -1.41
N GLU A 365 -17.89 -10.66 -0.12
CA GLU A 365 -19.11 -11.17 0.51
C GLU A 365 -20.36 -10.47 -0.03
N SER A 366 -20.30 -9.17 -0.28
CA SER A 366 -21.39 -8.42 -0.90
C SER A 366 -21.76 -8.96 -2.29
N GLU A 367 -20.76 -9.28 -3.13
CA GLU A 367 -20.96 -9.93 -4.43
C GLU A 367 -21.69 -11.28 -4.28
N LYS A 368 -21.24 -12.11 -3.33
CA LYS A 368 -21.82 -13.46 -3.11
C LYS A 368 -23.27 -13.42 -2.63
N THR A 369 -23.61 -12.41 -1.84
CA THR A 369 -24.90 -12.31 -1.16
C THR A 369 -25.87 -11.34 -1.81
N ASP A 370 -25.42 -10.54 -2.78
CA ASP A 370 -26.15 -9.45 -3.43
C ASP A 370 -26.77 -8.47 -2.40
N ARG A 371 -26.00 -8.13 -1.36
CA ARG A 371 -26.41 -7.28 -0.24
C ARG A 371 -25.32 -6.33 0.22
N TRP A 372 -25.74 -5.25 0.86
CA TRP A 372 -24.83 -4.43 1.66
C TRP A 372 -24.30 -5.24 2.85
N VAL A 373 -22.97 -5.20 3.02
CA VAL A 373 -22.29 -5.77 4.18
C VAL A 373 -21.93 -4.64 5.12
N THR A 374 -22.39 -4.73 6.38
CA THR A 374 -22.04 -3.78 7.45
C THR A 374 -20.74 -4.23 8.10
N LEU A 375 -19.83 -3.28 8.31
CA LEU A 375 -18.55 -3.50 8.96
C LEU A 375 -18.68 -3.13 10.44
N GLU A 376 -18.43 -4.07 11.33
CA GLU A 376 -18.32 -3.78 12.76
C GLU A 376 -17.09 -2.89 13.01
N GLY A 377 -17.23 -1.94 13.95
CA GLY A 377 -16.24 -0.94 14.28
C GLY A 377 -15.00 -1.46 14.99
#